data_7df9947d558dfa180110ce9639c975d5
#
_entry.id   7df9947d558dfa180110ce9639c975d5
#
_cell.length_a   1.000
_cell.length_b   1.000
_cell.length_c   1.000
_cell.angle_alpha   90.00
_cell.angle_beta   90.00
_cell.angle_gamma   90.00
#
_symmetry.space_group_name_H-M   'P 1'
#
loop_
_entity.id
_entity.type
_entity.pdbx_description
1 polymer ?
#
loop_
_entity_poly.entity_id
_entity_poly.type
_entity_poly.pdbx_seq_one_letter_code
_entity_poly.pdbx_strand_id
1 'polypeptide(L)'
;MTNMNKEVVYKMHLIETAPEAHDEYLNARRGQMITAVAIEDGTFGMYASHRPEDLTKNYTFEVYNNQAAYDEHVAADQYQQFKQEMAGIIVNDQAVDLEPQFMGHQDVALNISTPNGLWINIVQVTVKPGHQADYQRVVTAQLENALKIDPGILAIYAGTKQGHSDEWVIYEVFQSEENYRNHVADPDHQRYVAASKDWIEDKQVDQTIGDVLVNTGNN
;
A
#
# COMPACT_ATOMS: atom_id res chain seq x y z
N MET A 1 -12.38 7.29 -11.29
CA MET A 1 -12.72 7.45 -9.85
C MET A 1 -13.53 6.25 -9.45
N THR A 2 -12.92 5.32 -8.76
CA THR A 2 -13.64 4.16 -8.23
C THR A 2 -14.47 4.68 -7.06
N ASN A 3 -15.80 4.60 -7.16
CA ASN A 3 -16.68 4.80 -6.00
C ASN A 3 -16.22 3.80 -4.95
N MET A 4 -15.65 4.29 -3.85
CA MET A 4 -15.22 3.40 -2.75
C MET A 4 -16.44 2.65 -2.25
N ASN A 5 -16.52 1.37 -2.62
CA ASN A 5 -17.48 0.47 -2.02
C ASN A 5 -17.04 0.27 -0.56
N LYS A 6 -17.94 0.53 0.40
CA LYS A 6 -17.67 0.34 1.84
C LYS A 6 -17.34 -1.11 2.23
N GLU A 7 -17.43 -2.03 1.28
CA GLU A 7 -17.16 -3.45 1.48
C GLU A 7 -15.71 -3.85 1.17
N VAL A 8 -14.91 -2.94 0.56
CA VAL A 8 -13.52 -3.22 0.22
C VAL A 8 -12.72 -3.57 1.47
N VAL A 9 -12.01 -4.69 1.42
CA VAL A 9 -11.03 -5.08 2.45
C VAL A 9 -9.66 -4.57 2.02
N TYR A 10 -9.03 -3.79 2.88
CA TYR A 10 -7.71 -3.24 2.68
C TYR A 10 -6.81 -3.60 3.86
N LYS A 11 -5.71 -4.29 3.58
CA LYS A 11 -4.79 -4.78 4.61
C LYS A 11 -3.36 -4.37 4.31
N MET A 12 -2.65 -4.05 5.37
CA MET A 12 -1.19 -3.93 5.34
C MET A 12 -0.60 -5.01 6.26
N HIS A 13 0.50 -5.63 5.83
CA HIS A 13 1.28 -6.51 6.68
C HIS A 13 2.70 -5.93 6.81
N LEU A 14 3.18 -5.89 8.04
CA LEU A 14 4.59 -5.67 8.37
C LEU A 14 5.21 -7.04 8.63
N ILE A 15 6.05 -7.47 7.70
CA ILE A 15 6.60 -8.82 7.70
C ILE A 15 8.09 -8.75 8.02
N GLU A 16 8.51 -9.55 8.99
CA GLU A 16 9.92 -9.76 9.29
C GLU A 16 10.33 -11.16 8.86
N THR A 17 11.38 -11.25 8.03
CA THR A 17 11.94 -12.51 7.57
C THR A 17 13.20 -12.86 8.36
N ALA A 18 13.55 -14.14 8.40
CA ALA A 18 14.83 -14.59 8.91
C ALA A 18 15.97 -13.94 8.12
N PRO A 19 17.12 -13.63 8.76
CA PRO A 19 18.30 -13.17 8.05
C PRO A 19 18.67 -14.11 6.89
N GLU A 20 19.12 -13.54 5.76
CA GLU A 20 19.53 -14.28 4.55
C GLU A 20 18.39 -14.99 3.79
N ALA A 21 17.12 -14.90 4.24
CA ALA A 21 15.97 -15.53 3.59
C ALA A 21 15.20 -14.60 2.64
N HIS A 22 15.67 -13.38 2.41
CA HIS A 22 15.00 -12.37 1.61
C HIS A 22 14.65 -12.85 0.19
N ASP A 23 15.63 -13.39 -0.55
CA ASP A 23 15.40 -13.84 -1.93
C ASP A 23 14.40 -15.00 -2.01
N GLU A 24 14.44 -15.92 -1.04
CA GLU A 24 13.51 -17.04 -0.97
C GLU A 24 12.08 -16.53 -0.68
N TYR A 25 11.94 -15.63 0.29
CA TYR A 25 10.68 -14.97 0.58
C TYR A 25 10.13 -14.21 -0.64
N LEU A 26 10.93 -13.38 -1.31
CA LEU A 26 10.48 -12.62 -2.46
C LEU A 26 10.04 -13.50 -3.63
N ASN A 27 10.76 -14.59 -3.90
CA ASN A 27 10.40 -15.50 -4.98
C ASN A 27 9.05 -16.19 -4.71
N ALA A 28 8.84 -16.69 -3.48
CA ALA A 28 7.57 -17.29 -3.08
C ALA A 28 6.42 -16.28 -3.08
N ARG A 29 6.64 -15.09 -2.50
CA ARG A 29 5.65 -14.02 -2.45
C ARG A 29 5.25 -13.55 -3.85
N ARG A 30 6.20 -13.41 -4.77
CA ARG A 30 5.94 -13.06 -6.18
C ARG A 30 5.01 -14.06 -6.83
N GLY A 31 5.31 -15.35 -6.73
CA GLY A 31 4.48 -16.41 -7.30
C GLY A 31 3.06 -16.40 -6.74
N GLN A 32 2.94 -16.30 -5.43
CA GLN A 32 1.65 -16.26 -4.73
C GLN A 32 0.81 -15.05 -5.16
N MET A 33 1.35 -13.83 -5.13
CA MET A 33 0.61 -12.60 -5.46
C MET A 33 0.16 -12.53 -6.91
N ILE A 34 1.05 -12.86 -7.86
CA ILE A 34 0.72 -12.87 -9.29
C ILE A 34 -0.39 -13.89 -9.58
N THR A 35 -0.31 -15.07 -8.96
CA THR A 35 -1.31 -16.11 -9.13
C THR A 35 -2.65 -15.66 -8.54
N ALA A 36 -2.66 -15.13 -7.33
CA ALA A 36 -3.89 -14.68 -6.68
C ALA A 36 -4.64 -13.63 -7.52
N VAL A 37 -3.96 -12.57 -7.95
CA VAL A 37 -4.58 -11.52 -8.78
C VAL A 37 -5.04 -12.05 -10.13
N ALA A 38 -4.38 -13.09 -10.68
CA ALA A 38 -4.74 -13.64 -11.99
C ALA A 38 -5.95 -14.58 -11.97
N ILE A 39 -6.21 -15.29 -10.86
CA ILE A 39 -7.22 -16.36 -10.81
C ILE A 39 -8.35 -16.13 -9.79
N GLU A 40 -8.20 -15.21 -8.86
CA GLU A 40 -9.19 -14.93 -7.83
C GLU A 40 -10.02 -13.68 -8.22
N ASP A 41 -11.28 -13.86 -8.58
CA ASP A 41 -12.14 -12.79 -9.11
C ASP A 41 -12.31 -11.58 -8.15
N GLY A 42 -12.11 -11.80 -6.85
CA GLY A 42 -12.27 -10.76 -5.83
C GLY A 42 -10.98 -10.10 -5.37
N THR A 43 -9.81 -10.58 -5.81
CA THR A 43 -8.50 -10.02 -5.45
C THR A 43 -8.13 -8.90 -6.42
N PHE A 44 -8.32 -7.65 -5.98
CA PHE A 44 -8.11 -6.47 -6.81
C PHE A 44 -6.62 -6.18 -7.06
N GLY A 45 -5.80 -6.21 -6.00
CA GLY A 45 -4.39 -5.90 -6.12
C GLY A 45 -3.57 -6.31 -4.91
N MET A 46 -2.31 -6.63 -5.17
CA MET A 46 -1.31 -7.01 -4.18
C MET A 46 0.01 -6.34 -4.45
N TYR A 47 0.63 -5.83 -3.42
CA TYR A 47 1.85 -5.04 -3.50
C TYR A 47 2.81 -5.49 -2.41
N ALA A 48 4.06 -5.79 -2.79
CA ALA A 48 5.14 -6.11 -1.86
C ALA A 48 6.31 -5.17 -2.07
N SER A 49 6.93 -4.75 -0.98
CA SER A 49 8.12 -3.92 -0.96
C SER A 49 8.97 -4.23 0.28
N HIS A 50 10.24 -3.83 0.26
CA HIS A 50 11.14 -4.00 1.39
C HIS A 50 11.92 -2.72 1.70
N ARG A 51 12.48 -2.62 2.90
CA ARG A 51 13.40 -1.55 3.27
C ARG A 51 14.78 -1.78 2.63
N PRO A 52 15.34 -0.80 1.91
CA PRO A 52 16.65 -0.98 1.27
C PRO A 52 17.80 -1.18 2.26
N GLU A 53 17.69 -0.61 3.46
CA GLU A 53 18.70 -0.71 4.52
C GLU A 53 18.58 -1.96 5.41
N ASP A 54 17.42 -2.66 5.33
CA ASP A 54 17.15 -3.87 6.13
C ASP A 54 16.24 -4.83 5.37
N LEU A 55 16.83 -5.76 4.64
CA LEU A 55 16.13 -6.74 3.82
C LEU A 55 15.23 -7.70 4.61
N THR A 56 15.35 -7.73 5.94
CA THR A 56 14.44 -8.51 6.79
C THR A 56 13.08 -7.82 6.97
N LYS A 57 12.97 -6.52 6.68
CA LYS A 57 11.75 -5.73 6.86
C LYS A 57 11.02 -5.56 5.55
N ASN A 58 9.86 -6.20 5.46
CA ASN A 58 9.03 -6.25 4.28
C ASN A 58 7.63 -5.72 4.59
N TYR A 59 6.98 -5.19 3.57
CA TYR A 59 5.60 -4.71 3.63
C TYR A 59 4.79 -5.36 2.53
N THR A 60 3.55 -5.73 2.83
CA THR A 60 2.57 -6.06 1.80
C THR A 60 1.30 -5.23 1.98
N PHE A 61 0.70 -4.86 0.85
CA PHE A 61 -0.62 -4.24 0.79
C PHE A 61 -1.51 -5.11 -0.07
N GLU A 62 -2.68 -5.40 0.43
CA GLU A 62 -3.63 -6.31 -0.20
C GLU A 62 -4.99 -5.64 -0.25
N VAL A 63 -5.63 -5.70 -1.41
CA VAL A 63 -6.92 -5.08 -1.67
C VAL A 63 -7.86 -6.13 -2.26
N TYR A 64 -9.00 -6.31 -1.59
CA TYR A 64 -10.04 -7.26 -1.99
C TYR A 64 -11.39 -6.53 -2.14
N ASN A 65 -12.21 -6.98 -3.06
CA ASN A 65 -13.51 -6.38 -3.36
C ASN A 65 -14.48 -6.39 -2.16
N ASN A 66 -14.34 -7.40 -1.28
CA ASN A 66 -15.15 -7.56 -0.07
C ASN A 66 -14.55 -8.64 0.86
N GLN A 67 -15.18 -8.85 2.01
CA GLN A 67 -14.76 -9.86 2.99
C GLN A 67 -14.78 -11.29 2.43
N ALA A 68 -15.78 -11.65 1.59
CA ALA A 68 -15.87 -12.98 1.02
C ALA A 68 -14.66 -13.28 0.10
N ALA A 69 -14.22 -12.30 -0.71
CA ALA A 69 -13.02 -12.42 -1.54
C ALA A 69 -11.74 -12.62 -0.70
N TYR A 70 -11.62 -11.91 0.41
CA TYR A 70 -10.51 -12.13 1.35
C TYR A 70 -10.56 -13.54 1.97
N ASP A 71 -11.74 -14.00 2.38
CA ASP A 71 -11.91 -15.34 2.96
C ASP A 71 -11.58 -16.44 1.94
N GLU A 72 -11.97 -16.25 0.67
CA GLU A 72 -11.59 -17.14 -0.44
C GLU A 72 -10.09 -17.17 -0.66
N HIS A 73 -9.43 -16.00 -0.69
CA HIS A 73 -7.97 -15.90 -0.79
C HIS A 73 -7.27 -16.67 0.33
N VAL A 74 -7.67 -16.43 1.58
CA VAL A 74 -7.07 -17.10 2.74
C VAL A 74 -7.27 -18.61 2.72
N ALA A 75 -8.38 -19.10 2.15
CA ALA A 75 -8.69 -20.51 2.02
C ALA A 75 -8.04 -21.18 0.78
N ALA A 76 -7.55 -20.39 -0.18
CA ALA A 76 -7.02 -20.90 -1.44
C ALA A 76 -5.75 -21.75 -1.26
N ASP A 77 -5.66 -22.84 -2.01
CA ASP A 77 -4.55 -23.81 -1.89
C ASP A 77 -3.18 -23.15 -2.09
N GLN A 78 -3.05 -22.22 -3.05
CA GLN A 78 -1.79 -21.51 -3.30
C GLN A 78 -1.37 -20.63 -2.12
N TYR A 79 -2.32 -20.01 -1.40
CA TYR A 79 -2.00 -19.24 -0.21
C TYR A 79 -1.61 -20.16 0.97
N GLN A 80 -2.31 -21.29 1.15
CA GLN A 80 -1.96 -22.27 2.18
C GLN A 80 -0.60 -22.90 1.92
N GLN A 81 -0.26 -23.19 0.66
CA GLN A 81 1.06 -23.67 0.27
C GLN A 81 2.13 -22.63 0.58
N PHE A 82 1.92 -21.36 0.19
CA PHE A 82 2.83 -20.26 0.52
C PHE A 82 3.08 -20.17 2.03
N LYS A 83 2.05 -20.26 2.86
CA LYS A 83 2.21 -20.25 4.33
C LYS A 83 3.05 -21.41 4.85
N GLN A 84 2.89 -22.59 4.26
CA GLN A 84 3.69 -23.78 4.64
C GLN A 84 5.16 -23.62 4.22
N GLU A 85 5.40 -23.15 3.01
CA GLU A 85 6.76 -22.89 2.50
C GLU A 85 7.48 -21.82 3.29
N MET A 86 6.76 -20.77 3.72
CA MET A 86 7.32 -19.65 4.47
C MET A 86 7.40 -19.89 6.00
N ALA A 87 6.96 -21.06 6.47
CA ALA A 87 7.08 -21.42 7.87
C ALA A 87 8.56 -21.50 8.30
N GLY A 88 8.96 -20.64 9.25
CA GLY A 88 10.35 -20.49 9.69
C GLY A 88 11.16 -19.45 8.91
N ILE A 89 10.70 -19.01 7.74
CA ILE A 89 11.25 -17.86 6.99
C ILE A 89 10.61 -16.57 7.49
N ILE A 90 9.29 -16.54 7.56
CA ILE A 90 8.57 -15.42 8.20
C ILE A 90 8.66 -15.63 9.71
N VAL A 91 9.37 -14.73 10.40
CA VAL A 91 9.55 -14.78 11.85
C VAL A 91 8.57 -13.90 12.59
N ASN A 92 8.02 -12.88 11.92
CA ASN A 92 6.93 -12.05 12.42
C ASN A 92 6.05 -11.57 11.26
N ASP A 93 4.75 -11.55 11.47
CA ASP A 93 3.75 -10.99 10.54
C ASP A 93 2.71 -10.22 11.38
N GLN A 94 2.76 -8.90 11.27
CA GLN A 94 1.82 -8.02 11.91
C GLN A 94 0.83 -7.49 10.87
N ALA A 95 -0.39 -8.04 10.88
CA ALA A 95 -1.49 -7.55 10.05
C ALA A 95 -2.09 -6.27 10.64
N VAL A 96 -2.37 -5.31 9.77
CA VAL A 96 -3.06 -4.05 10.08
C VAL A 96 -4.25 -3.92 9.14
N ASP A 97 -5.46 -3.98 9.71
CA ASP A 97 -6.70 -3.74 8.98
C ASP A 97 -6.89 -2.23 8.79
N LEU A 98 -7.21 -1.82 7.56
CA LEU A 98 -7.38 -0.44 7.19
C LEU A 98 -8.80 -0.16 6.72
N GLU A 99 -9.38 0.95 7.18
CA GLU A 99 -10.61 1.52 6.64
C GLU A 99 -10.27 2.42 5.44
N PRO A 100 -10.66 2.05 4.20
CA PRO A 100 -10.31 2.83 3.01
C PRO A 100 -10.82 4.27 3.07
N GLN A 101 -9.94 5.23 2.82
CA GLN A 101 -10.26 6.67 2.77
C GLN A 101 -10.05 7.24 1.36
N PHE A 102 -9.05 6.73 0.64
CA PHE A 102 -8.78 7.05 -0.76
C PHE A 102 -8.11 5.86 -1.44
N MET A 103 -8.55 5.53 -2.63
CA MET A 103 -7.95 4.49 -3.46
C MET A 103 -7.95 4.95 -4.91
N GLY A 104 -6.76 5.08 -5.48
CA GLY A 104 -6.61 5.51 -6.85
C GLY A 104 -5.32 5.00 -7.48
N HIS A 105 -5.40 4.73 -8.79
CA HIS A 105 -4.25 4.34 -9.63
C HIS A 105 -4.46 4.86 -11.04
N GLN A 106 -3.39 4.86 -11.84
CA GLN A 106 -3.48 5.16 -13.26
C GLN A 106 -4.29 4.07 -13.99
N ASP A 107 -4.87 4.41 -15.15
CA ASP A 107 -5.79 3.53 -15.89
C ASP A 107 -5.16 2.23 -16.41
N VAL A 108 -3.85 2.06 -16.27
CA VAL A 108 -3.12 0.87 -16.72
C VAL A 108 -2.90 -0.08 -15.55
N ALA A 109 -3.28 -1.35 -15.73
CA ALA A 109 -3.00 -2.40 -14.76
C ALA A 109 -1.50 -2.50 -14.48
N LEU A 110 -1.13 -2.55 -13.20
CA LEU A 110 0.24 -2.79 -12.79
C LEU A 110 0.54 -4.30 -12.88
N ASN A 111 1.66 -4.65 -13.48
CA ASN A 111 2.19 -6.00 -13.50
C ASN A 111 3.72 -5.94 -13.44
N ILE A 112 4.23 -5.59 -12.29
CA ILE A 112 5.65 -5.34 -12.06
C ILE A 112 6.14 -6.36 -11.03
N SER A 113 7.12 -7.15 -11.41
CA SER A 113 7.66 -8.23 -10.57
C SER A 113 9.18 -8.39 -10.66
N THR A 114 9.85 -7.39 -11.23
CA THR A 114 11.32 -7.35 -11.38
C THR A 114 11.85 -6.02 -10.85
N PRO A 115 13.15 -5.89 -10.57
CA PRO A 115 13.76 -4.60 -10.23
C PRO A 115 13.37 -3.53 -11.26
N ASN A 116 12.79 -2.42 -10.82
CA ASN A 116 12.06 -1.50 -11.70
C ASN A 116 12.35 -0.02 -11.47
N GLY A 117 13.10 0.33 -10.45
CA GLY A 117 13.43 1.72 -10.11
C GLY A 117 12.26 2.56 -9.58
N LEU A 118 11.13 1.94 -9.26
CA LEU A 118 10.01 2.62 -8.62
C LEU A 118 10.40 3.14 -7.24
N TRP A 119 9.85 4.30 -6.90
CA TRP A 119 9.96 4.87 -5.58
C TRP A 119 8.64 4.69 -4.82
N ILE A 120 8.69 4.03 -3.69
CA ILE A 120 7.50 3.71 -2.89
C ILE A 120 7.66 4.31 -1.51
N ASN A 121 6.64 5.03 -1.06
CA ASN A 121 6.55 5.51 0.30
C ASN A 121 5.38 4.84 1.04
N ILE A 122 5.64 4.52 2.29
CA ILE A 122 4.62 4.18 3.27
C ILE A 122 4.62 5.31 4.29
N VAL A 123 3.59 6.15 4.24
CA VAL A 123 3.46 7.31 5.12
C VAL A 123 2.48 6.97 6.23
N GLN A 124 2.93 7.03 7.47
CA GLN A 124 2.10 6.87 8.65
C GLN A 124 1.92 8.24 9.31
N VAL A 125 0.68 8.61 9.63
CA VAL A 125 0.36 9.90 10.24
C VAL A 125 -0.58 9.68 11.41
N THR A 126 -0.24 10.26 12.56
CA THR A 126 -1.15 10.38 13.70
C THR A 126 -1.67 11.80 13.76
N VAL A 127 -2.99 11.95 13.72
CA VAL A 127 -3.69 13.25 13.75
C VAL A 127 -4.11 13.59 15.18
N LYS A 128 -3.84 14.82 15.61
CA LYS A 128 -4.25 15.31 16.94
C LYS A 128 -5.77 15.23 17.14
N PRO A 129 -6.22 14.96 18.37
CA PRO A 129 -7.64 14.94 18.70
C PRO A 129 -8.38 16.21 18.26
N GLY A 130 -9.54 16.04 17.63
CA GLY A 130 -10.40 17.11 17.14
C GLY A 130 -10.11 17.59 15.72
N HIS A 131 -9.05 17.08 15.06
CA HIS A 131 -8.66 17.48 13.70
C HIS A 131 -8.87 16.38 12.64
N GLN A 132 -9.40 15.21 13.02
CA GLN A 132 -9.53 14.05 12.13
C GLN A 132 -10.34 14.37 10.86
N ALA A 133 -11.51 15.02 11.02
CA ALA A 133 -12.37 15.37 9.89
C ALA A 133 -11.74 16.43 8.97
N ASP A 134 -11.05 17.41 9.52
CA ASP A 134 -10.36 18.43 8.74
C ASP A 134 -9.16 17.84 7.98
N TYR A 135 -8.39 16.98 8.64
CA TYR A 135 -7.28 16.28 8.01
C TYR A 135 -7.77 15.38 6.88
N GLN A 136 -8.80 14.53 7.12
CA GLN A 136 -9.40 13.67 6.10
C GLN A 136 -9.80 14.47 4.87
N ARG A 137 -10.53 15.58 5.05
CA ARG A 137 -10.99 16.43 3.94
C ARG A 137 -9.82 17.00 3.13
N VAL A 138 -8.77 17.45 3.79
CA VAL A 138 -7.63 18.09 3.13
C VAL A 138 -6.71 17.06 2.47
N VAL A 139 -6.41 15.94 3.15
CA VAL A 139 -5.52 14.91 2.60
C VAL A 139 -6.17 14.20 1.41
N THR A 140 -7.45 13.80 1.50
CA THR A 140 -8.12 13.10 0.39
C THR A 140 -8.24 13.99 -0.85
N ALA A 141 -8.54 15.28 -0.69
CA ALA A 141 -8.56 16.24 -1.80
C ALA A 141 -7.17 16.39 -2.45
N GLN A 142 -6.10 16.41 -1.65
CA GLN A 142 -4.74 16.48 -2.16
C GLN A 142 -4.35 15.21 -2.91
N LEU A 143 -4.64 14.01 -2.37
CA LEU A 143 -4.33 12.73 -3.01
C LEU A 143 -5.08 12.57 -4.34
N GLU A 144 -6.35 12.94 -4.39
CA GLU A 144 -7.17 12.92 -5.62
C GLU A 144 -6.59 13.86 -6.68
N ASN A 145 -6.26 15.10 -6.29
CA ASN A 145 -5.68 16.06 -7.21
C ASN A 145 -4.30 15.62 -7.72
N ALA A 146 -3.43 15.16 -6.82
CA ALA A 146 -2.09 14.69 -7.17
C ALA A 146 -2.12 13.57 -8.20
N LEU A 147 -2.91 12.52 -7.96
CA LEU A 147 -3.05 11.41 -8.91
C LEU A 147 -3.58 11.85 -10.28
N LYS A 148 -4.45 12.86 -10.30
CA LYS A 148 -5.07 13.36 -11.53
C LYS A 148 -4.10 14.19 -12.38
N ILE A 149 -3.23 14.99 -11.76
CA ILE A 149 -2.38 15.95 -12.48
C ILE A 149 -0.95 15.47 -12.66
N ASP A 150 -0.46 14.55 -11.84
CA ASP A 150 0.91 14.04 -11.87
C ASP A 150 0.96 12.61 -12.47
N PRO A 151 1.36 12.47 -13.76
CA PRO A 151 1.50 11.16 -14.38
C PRO A 151 2.65 10.32 -13.80
N GLY A 152 3.53 10.92 -13.01
CA GLY A 152 4.60 10.22 -12.31
C GLY A 152 4.13 9.43 -11.08
N ILE A 153 2.89 9.64 -10.63
CA ILE A 153 2.24 8.86 -9.59
C ILE A 153 1.49 7.70 -10.23
N LEU A 154 1.85 6.47 -9.91
CA LEU A 154 1.21 5.27 -10.47
C LEU A 154 0.00 4.81 -9.65
N ALA A 155 0.10 4.89 -8.33
CA ALA A 155 -0.98 4.50 -7.42
C ALA A 155 -0.85 5.22 -6.07
N ILE A 156 -1.99 5.50 -5.45
CA ILE A 156 -2.09 5.96 -4.06
C ILE A 156 -3.24 5.22 -3.40
N TYR A 157 -2.96 4.60 -2.26
CA TYR A 157 -3.95 3.97 -1.40
C TYR A 157 -3.82 4.53 0.01
N ALA A 158 -4.89 5.09 0.55
CA ALA A 158 -4.89 5.65 1.88
C ALA A 158 -6.04 5.10 2.72
N GLY A 159 -5.75 4.72 3.94
CA GLY A 159 -6.72 4.24 4.91
C GLY A 159 -6.38 4.70 6.31
N THR A 160 -7.37 4.66 7.20
CA THR A 160 -7.14 4.75 8.64
C THR A 160 -7.08 3.35 9.24
N LYS A 161 -6.32 3.14 10.31
CA LYS A 161 -6.36 1.87 11.02
C LYS A 161 -7.77 1.63 11.55
N GLN A 162 -8.23 0.40 11.47
CA GLN A 162 -9.60 0.05 11.88
C GLN A 162 -9.89 0.49 13.32
N GLY A 163 -10.93 1.29 13.49
CA GLY A 163 -11.33 1.87 14.78
C GLY A 163 -10.49 3.06 15.25
N HIS A 164 -9.52 3.52 14.46
CA HIS A 164 -8.60 4.63 14.78
C HIS A 164 -8.60 5.66 13.63
N SER A 165 -9.59 6.52 13.58
CA SER A 165 -9.74 7.55 12.53
C SER A 165 -8.64 8.63 12.53
N ASP A 166 -7.79 8.63 13.52
CA ASP A 166 -6.64 9.50 13.71
C ASP A 166 -5.31 8.87 13.22
N GLU A 167 -5.28 7.53 13.02
CA GLU A 167 -4.07 6.82 12.57
C GLU A 167 -4.16 6.46 11.08
N TRP A 168 -3.46 7.21 10.24
CA TRP A 168 -3.45 7.06 8.79
C TRP A 168 -2.27 6.24 8.30
N VAL A 169 -2.52 5.45 7.26
CA VAL A 169 -1.49 4.80 6.44
C VAL A 169 -1.76 5.17 4.99
N ILE A 170 -0.75 5.73 4.33
CA ILE A 170 -0.80 6.12 2.91
C ILE A 170 0.32 5.36 2.19
N TYR A 171 -0.04 4.60 1.17
CA TYR A 171 0.87 3.88 0.29
C TYR A 171 0.92 4.61 -1.05
N GLU A 172 2.10 5.08 -1.44
CA GLU A 172 2.31 5.89 -2.64
C GLU A 172 3.34 5.23 -3.54
N VAL A 173 3.02 5.08 -4.82
CA VAL A 173 3.90 4.50 -5.85
C VAL A 173 4.22 5.55 -6.90
N PHE A 174 5.49 5.92 -6.99
CA PHE A 174 6.02 6.84 -7.99
C PHE A 174 6.86 6.09 -9.03
N GLN A 175 6.88 6.59 -10.27
CA GLN A 175 7.69 6.02 -11.35
C GLN A 175 9.20 6.07 -11.05
N SER A 176 9.64 7.04 -10.24
CA SER A 176 11.05 7.23 -9.85
C SER A 176 11.19 8.15 -8.64
N GLU A 177 12.38 8.21 -8.06
CA GLU A 177 12.74 9.20 -7.05
C GLU A 177 12.57 10.65 -7.56
N GLU A 178 12.86 10.91 -8.84
CA GLU A 178 12.68 12.23 -9.43
C GLU A 178 11.20 12.65 -9.43
N ASN A 179 10.29 11.75 -9.80
CA ASN A 179 8.85 12.01 -9.74
C ASN A 179 8.39 12.30 -8.30
N TYR A 180 8.87 11.53 -7.32
CA TYR A 180 8.60 11.81 -5.91
C TYR A 180 9.09 13.21 -5.49
N ARG A 181 10.32 13.58 -5.84
CA ARG A 181 10.87 14.91 -5.52
C ARG A 181 10.07 16.04 -6.16
N ASN A 182 9.63 15.85 -7.41
CA ASN A 182 8.77 16.82 -8.11
C ASN A 182 7.42 16.94 -7.41
N HIS A 183 6.80 15.81 -7.02
CA HIS A 183 5.56 15.79 -6.25
C HIS A 183 5.68 16.56 -4.91
N VAL A 184 6.73 16.31 -4.14
CA VAL A 184 6.95 17.01 -2.86
C VAL A 184 7.20 18.51 -3.06
N ALA A 185 7.81 18.91 -4.18
CA ALA A 185 8.05 20.30 -4.51
C ALA A 185 6.83 21.02 -5.11
N ASP A 186 5.79 20.27 -5.50
CA ASP A 186 4.59 20.83 -6.12
C ASP A 186 3.86 21.79 -5.18
N PRO A 187 3.40 22.98 -5.67
CA PRO A 187 2.70 23.96 -4.84
C PRO A 187 1.43 23.44 -4.16
N ASP A 188 0.72 22.48 -4.74
CA ASP A 188 -0.48 21.88 -4.16
C ASP A 188 -0.13 20.98 -2.97
N HIS A 189 0.94 20.17 -3.12
CA HIS A 189 1.48 19.39 -2.00
C HIS A 189 1.96 20.31 -0.88
N GLN A 190 2.69 21.38 -1.19
CA GLN A 190 3.16 22.35 -0.19
C GLN A 190 2.02 23.05 0.53
N ARG A 191 0.91 23.36 -0.16
CA ARG A 191 -0.30 23.91 0.48
C ARG A 191 -0.95 22.92 1.45
N TYR A 192 -1.04 21.65 1.06
CA TYR A 192 -1.51 20.58 1.93
C TYR A 192 -0.66 20.49 3.21
N VAL A 193 0.67 20.43 3.06
CA VAL A 193 1.60 20.36 4.20
C VAL A 193 1.43 21.56 5.12
N ALA A 194 1.36 22.78 4.57
CA ALA A 194 1.16 24.00 5.35
C ALA A 194 -0.19 24.02 6.09
N ALA A 195 -1.25 23.52 5.47
CA ALA A 195 -2.59 23.48 6.06
C ALA A 195 -2.73 22.45 7.19
N SER A 196 -2.03 21.32 7.08
CA SER A 196 -2.20 20.19 8.00
C SER A 196 -1.14 20.09 9.10
N LYS A 197 -0.01 20.77 8.99
CA LYS A 197 1.15 20.65 9.91
C LYS A 197 0.81 20.78 11.40
N ASP A 198 -0.11 21.68 11.74
CA ASP A 198 -0.48 21.95 13.14
C ASP A 198 -1.46 20.90 13.70
N TRP A 199 -2.07 20.08 12.81
CA TRP A 199 -2.98 18.99 13.15
C TRP A 199 -2.28 17.63 13.32
N ILE A 200 -1.04 17.53 12.86
CA ILE A 200 -0.27 16.28 12.92
C ILE A 200 0.45 16.21 14.27
N GLU A 201 0.28 15.08 14.96
CA GLU A 201 1.00 14.73 16.18
C GLU A 201 2.31 14.04 15.85
N ASP A 202 2.25 13.03 14.95
CA ASP A 202 3.41 12.27 14.47
C ASP A 202 3.29 11.97 12.98
N LYS A 203 4.43 11.92 12.30
CA LYS A 203 4.53 11.52 10.89
C LYS A 203 5.81 10.75 10.65
N GLN A 204 5.66 9.53 10.16
CA GLN A 204 6.76 8.69 9.70
C GLN A 204 6.62 8.43 8.20
N VAL A 205 7.75 8.41 7.49
CA VAL A 205 7.82 8.03 6.07
C VAL A 205 8.86 6.94 5.93
N ASP A 206 8.40 5.74 5.57
CA ASP A 206 9.27 4.63 5.20
C ASP A 206 9.39 4.59 3.66
N GLN A 207 10.58 4.90 3.16
CA GLN A 207 10.90 4.70 1.76
C GLN A 207 11.27 3.24 1.55
N THR A 208 10.66 2.61 0.53
CA THR A 208 10.84 1.18 0.24
C THR A 208 11.12 0.94 -1.25
N ILE A 209 11.65 -0.23 -1.56
CA ILE A 209 11.85 -0.73 -2.92
C ILE A 209 10.71 -1.67 -3.26
N GLY A 210 10.07 -1.45 -4.42
CA GLY A 210 8.99 -2.29 -4.90
C GLY A 210 9.48 -3.62 -5.46
N ASP A 211 8.92 -4.73 -4.96
CA ASP A 211 9.27 -6.09 -5.37
C ASP A 211 8.23 -6.70 -6.30
N VAL A 212 6.96 -6.58 -5.91
CA VAL A 212 5.80 -7.05 -6.67
C VAL A 212 4.71 -6.01 -6.58
N LEU A 213 4.22 -5.55 -7.72
CA LEU A 213 3.08 -4.64 -7.81
C LEU A 213 2.15 -5.17 -8.90
N VAL A 214 1.07 -5.80 -8.50
CA VAL A 214 0.09 -6.38 -9.42
C VAL A 214 -1.32 -5.95 -9.04
N ASN A 215 -2.11 -5.56 -10.04
CA ASN A 215 -3.54 -5.28 -9.88
C ASN A 215 -4.31 -5.58 -11.17
N THR A 216 -5.62 -5.69 -11.05
CA THR A 216 -6.51 -5.97 -12.21
C THR A 216 -6.75 -4.75 -13.10
N GLY A 217 -6.28 -3.57 -12.71
CA GLY A 217 -6.63 -2.32 -13.39
C GLY A 217 -8.08 -1.89 -13.12
N ASN A 218 -8.54 -0.90 -13.90
CA ASN A 218 -9.96 -0.50 -13.88
C ASN A 218 -10.75 -1.48 -14.79
N ASN A 219 -11.38 -2.48 -14.19
CA ASN A 219 -12.42 -3.29 -14.83
C ASN A 219 -13.81 -2.74 -14.51
#